data_c0854228467c0e74ff1de352c4a4c59f
#
_entry.id   c0854228467c0e74ff1de352c4a4c59f
#
_cell.length_a   1.000
_cell.length_b   1.000
_cell.length_c   1.000
_cell.angle_alpha   90.00
_cell.angle_beta   90.00
_cell.angle_gamma   90.00
#
_symmetry.space_group_name_H-M   'P 1'
#
loop_
_entity.id
_entity.type
_entity.pdbx_description
1 polymer ?
#
loop_
_entity_poly.entity_id
_entity_poly.type
_entity_poly.pdbx_seq_one_letter_code
_entity_poly.pdbx_strand_id
1 'polypeptide(L)'
;MWGNDRGLGAVDLRLLRAAVEASGEAIIVTTAELDEPGPCIEYVNPAFTQMTGYEFHEVSGRSPRLLQGPRTERTALDRLRRALQAGEATRGEAVNYRKDGTTYVVEWLITPVRGGDGTITHWVSTQRDVSERRASEDLQAMMVRELHHRVKNTLATVQAVLNATLRSYATLPDFTRAFCGRIDSLARTHALITEDASQAASFAGLLQGELDAYDENGRVILEGPMVVLPSELAVPVGMALHELTTNAVRHGALAVPTGRLRVRWGIEEREASRILHWDWEERGGPLAAGPGRQGFGSRLLNKVLAAQAAADVDVTYGADGMQVSVRLPLARPPA
;
A
#
# COMPACT_ATOMS: atom_id res chain seq x y z
N MET A 1 44.04 25.69 6.91
CA MET A 1 45.45 26.08 6.81
C MET A 1 46.11 25.09 5.83
N TRP A 2 46.00 25.33 4.53
CA TRP A 2 46.68 24.56 3.48
C TRP A 2 47.75 25.49 2.92
N GLY A 3 48.94 25.43 3.54
CA GLY A 3 50.10 26.13 3.04
C GLY A 3 50.90 25.15 2.19
N ASN A 4 51.11 25.49 0.99
CA ASN A 4 52.35 25.59 0.26
C ASN A 4 52.07 25.61 -1.24
N ASP A 5 52.19 26.80 -1.80
CA ASP A 5 52.24 27.11 -3.21
C ASP A 5 53.59 26.57 -3.78
N ARG A 6 53.68 25.26 -3.97
CA ARG A 6 54.69 24.62 -4.81
C ARG A 6 53.93 24.14 -6.06
N GLY A 7 54.16 24.83 -7.16
CA GLY A 7 53.49 24.60 -8.43
C GLY A 7 53.13 23.16 -8.73
N LEU A 8 51.84 22.94 -9.00
CA LEU A 8 51.31 21.70 -9.52
C LEU A 8 52.01 21.38 -10.84
N GLY A 9 53.02 20.48 -10.83
CA GLY A 9 53.76 20.10 -12.04
C GLY A 9 52.87 19.31 -12.99
N ALA A 10 53.32 19.11 -14.25
CA ALA A 10 52.57 18.39 -15.29
C ALA A 10 52.06 16.98 -14.87
N VAL A 11 52.69 16.37 -13.88
CA VAL A 11 52.27 15.10 -13.27
C VAL A 11 50.96 15.25 -12.48
N ASP A 12 50.79 16.37 -11.76
CA ASP A 12 49.60 16.66 -10.94
C ASP A 12 48.39 16.94 -11.76
N LEU A 13 48.54 17.61 -12.93
CA LEU A 13 47.42 17.83 -13.88
C LEU A 13 46.89 16.54 -14.52
N ARG A 14 47.78 15.59 -14.82
CA ARG A 14 47.34 14.24 -15.31
C ARG A 14 46.59 13.46 -14.25
N LEU A 15 47.04 13.54 -13.01
CA LEU A 15 46.37 12.87 -11.87
C LEU A 15 44.98 13.48 -11.62
N LEU A 16 44.89 14.83 -11.59
CA LEU A 16 43.59 15.52 -11.44
C LEU A 16 42.63 15.16 -12.58
N ARG A 17 43.10 15.16 -13.82
CA ARG A 17 42.28 14.75 -14.96
C ARG A 17 41.81 13.27 -14.81
N ALA A 18 42.72 12.36 -14.46
CA ALA A 18 42.37 10.96 -14.25
C ALA A 18 41.35 10.79 -13.12
N ALA A 19 41.45 11.56 -12.02
CA ALA A 19 40.49 11.54 -10.92
C ALA A 19 39.10 12.00 -11.36
N VAL A 20 39.01 13.08 -12.17
CA VAL A 20 37.74 13.56 -12.73
C VAL A 20 37.13 12.57 -13.70
N GLU A 21 37.97 11.96 -14.57
CA GLU A 21 37.53 10.94 -15.53
C GLU A 21 37.07 9.63 -14.86
N ALA A 22 37.67 9.26 -13.72
CA ALA A 22 37.31 8.07 -12.94
C ALA A 22 36.13 8.32 -11.96
N SER A 23 35.67 9.56 -11.84
CA SER A 23 34.53 9.86 -10.97
C SER A 23 33.26 9.14 -11.44
N GLY A 24 32.55 8.49 -10.54
CA GLY A 24 31.22 7.92 -10.80
C GLY A 24 30.09 8.97 -10.89
N GLU A 25 30.36 10.23 -10.53
CA GLU A 25 29.41 11.33 -10.68
C GLU A 25 29.68 12.09 -11.98
N ALA A 26 28.61 12.52 -12.63
CA ALA A 26 28.73 13.35 -13.82
C ALA A 26 29.28 14.72 -13.45
N ILE A 27 30.38 15.11 -14.10
CA ILE A 27 31.02 16.42 -13.89
C ILE A 27 30.89 17.22 -15.17
N ILE A 28 30.39 18.45 -15.01
CA ILE A 28 30.20 19.41 -16.09
C ILE A 28 30.93 20.71 -15.72
N VAL A 29 31.73 21.26 -16.62
CA VAL A 29 32.31 22.56 -16.47
C VAL A 29 31.71 23.48 -17.55
N THR A 30 31.23 24.67 -17.14
CA THR A 30 30.65 25.65 -18.04
C THR A 30 31.31 27.01 -17.88
N THR A 31 31.15 27.87 -18.89
CA THR A 31 31.49 29.29 -18.80
C THR A 31 30.70 29.99 -17.68
N ALA A 32 31.14 31.20 -17.33
CA ALA A 32 30.53 31.99 -16.26
C ALA A 32 29.20 32.66 -16.64
N GLU A 33 28.99 32.95 -17.92
CA GLU A 33 27.85 33.71 -18.46
C GLU A 33 26.54 32.94 -18.21
N LEU A 34 25.58 33.58 -17.54
CA LEU A 34 24.28 32.95 -17.20
C LEU A 34 23.16 33.30 -18.21
N ASP A 35 23.30 34.40 -18.93
CA ASP A 35 22.35 34.85 -19.94
C ASP A 35 22.61 34.17 -21.28
N GLU A 36 21.62 34.15 -22.16
CA GLU A 36 21.74 33.51 -23.47
C GLU A 36 22.92 34.08 -24.27
N PRO A 37 23.69 33.20 -24.92
CA PRO A 37 23.52 31.74 -25.13
C PRO A 37 24.06 30.86 -23.99
N GLY A 38 24.71 31.41 -22.95
CA GLY A 38 25.36 30.64 -21.90
C GLY A 38 24.44 30.24 -20.73
N PRO A 39 25.00 29.57 -19.69
CA PRO A 39 26.36 29.06 -19.62
C PRO A 39 26.62 27.98 -20.67
N CYS A 40 27.81 27.95 -21.26
CA CYS A 40 28.20 27.02 -22.31
C CYS A 40 29.08 25.90 -21.73
N ILE A 41 28.79 24.65 -22.08
CA ILE A 41 29.57 23.48 -21.66
C ILE A 41 30.93 23.50 -22.34
N GLU A 42 32.00 23.46 -21.54
CA GLU A 42 33.39 23.38 -21.99
C GLU A 42 34.02 22.01 -21.71
N TYR A 43 33.50 21.30 -20.72
CA TYR A 43 33.97 19.96 -20.39
C TYR A 43 32.86 19.12 -19.78
N VAL A 44 32.87 17.84 -20.09
CA VAL A 44 32.12 16.78 -19.35
C VAL A 44 33.00 15.54 -19.20
N ASN A 45 32.81 14.80 -18.09
CA ASN A 45 33.52 13.56 -17.88
C ASN A 45 32.74 12.34 -18.44
N PRO A 46 33.32 11.12 -18.49
CA PRO A 46 32.64 9.94 -19.00
C PRO A 46 31.34 9.58 -18.28
N ALA A 47 31.23 9.86 -16.97
CA ALA A 47 30.00 9.61 -16.22
C ALA A 47 28.82 10.45 -16.69
N PHE A 48 29.07 11.67 -17.19
CA PHE A 48 28.03 12.47 -17.84
C PHE A 48 27.45 11.77 -19.07
N THR A 49 28.32 11.26 -19.94
CA THR A 49 27.88 10.51 -21.13
C THR A 49 27.05 9.28 -20.75
N GLN A 50 27.51 8.51 -19.75
CA GLN A 50 26.80 7.33 -19.26
C GLN A 50 25.42 7.72 -18.69
N MET A 51 25.35 8.82 -17.95
CA MET A 51 24.10 9.28 -17.31
C MET A 51 23.12 9.86 -18.33
N THR A 52 23.58 10.66 -19.30
CA THR A 52 22.70 11.45 -20.18
C THR A 52 22.52 10.86 -21.56
N GLY A 53 23.45 10.00 -22.00
CA GLY A 53 23.52 9.49 -23.39
C GLY A 53 24.08 10.47 -24.42
N TYR A 54 24.48 11.68 -23.99
CA TYR A 54 25.11 12.66 -24.88
C TYR A 54 26.61 12.54 -24.83
N GLU A 55 27.25 12.55 -26.01
CA GLU A 55 28.71 12.64 -26.15
C GLU A 55 29.20 14.08 -26.00
N PHE A 56 30.45 14.27 -25.56
CA PHE A 56 31.04 15.59 -25.40
C PHE A 56 30.90 16.49 -26.64
N HIS A 57 31.18 15.97 -27.83
CA HIS A 57 31.13 16.71 -29.08
C HIS A 57 29.70 17.20 -29.41
N GLU A 58 28.65 16.59 -28.87
CA GLU A 58 27.25 16.99 -29.11
C GLU A 58 26.78 18.11 -28.18
N VAL A 59 27.46 18.26 -27.04
CA VAL A 59 27.07 19.23 -26.00
C VAL A 59 28.05 20.39 -25.82
N SER A 60 29.28 20.26 -26.32
CA SER A 60 30.30 21.31 -26.27
C SER A 60 29.78 22.60 -26.89
N GLY A 61 29.94 23.73 -26.19
CA GLY A 61 29.43 25.03 -26.60
C GLY A 61 27.93 25.24 -26.44
N ARG A 62 27.16 24.19 -26.01
CA ARG A 62 25.73 24.31 -25.76
C ARG A 62 25.44 24.53 -24.28
N SER A 63 24.29 25.09 -23.99
CA SER A 63 23.85 25.23 -22.59
C SER A 63 23.37 23.93 -22.01
N PRO A 64 23.64 23.59 -20.70
CA PRO A 64 23.07 22.48 -19.99
C PRO A 64 21.54 22.46 -19.98
N ARG A 65 20.89 23.56 -20.33
CA ARG A 65 19.42 23.64 -20.48
C ARG A 65 18.88 22.66 -21.53
N LEU A 66 19.75 22.11 -22.41
CA LEU A 66 19.37 21.05 -23.35
C LEU A 66 18.84 19.76 -22.67
N LEU A 67 19.19 19.55 -21.38
CA LEU A 67 18.71 18.42 -20.57
C LEU A 67 17.34 18.73 -19.94
N GLN A 68 16.81 19.94 -20.02
CA GLN A 68 15.53 20.33 -19.46
C GLN A 68 14.39 20.04 -20.44
N GLY A 69 13.19 19.86 -19.89
CA GLY A 69 12.00 19.59 -20.70
C GLY A 69 10.70 19.89 -19.95
N PRO A 70 9.54 19.47 -20.49
CA PRO A 70 8.22 19.82 -19.95
C PRO A 70 8.00 19.44 -18.48
N ARG A 71 8.65 18.38 -17.99
CA ARG A 71 8.54 17.92 -16.60
C ARG A 71 9.57 18.55 -15.66
N THR A 72 10.48 19.36 -16.16
CA THR A 72 11.47 20.05 -15.33
C THR A 72 10.81 21.19 -14.55
N GLU A 73 10.92 21.14 -13.23
CA GLU A 73 10.23 22.07 -12.33
C GLU A 73 10.79 23.49 -12.43
N ARG A 74 9.97 24.44 -12.87
CA ARG A 74 10.34 25.86 -13.00
C ARG A 74 10.84 26.46 -11.68
N THR A 75 10.19 26.12 -10.57
CA THR A 75 10.57 26.62 -9.24
C THR A 75 11.97 26.18 -8.80
N ALA A 76 12.41 24.99 -9.20
CA ALA A 76 13.78 24.51 -8.96
C ALA A 76 14.79 25.30 -9.82
N LEU A 77 14.46 25.53 -11.11
CA LEU A 77 15.31 26.31 -12.02
C LEU A 77 15.43 27.78 -11.60
N ASP A 78 14.34 28.39 -11.11
CA ASP A 78 14.35 29.76 -10.63
C ASP A 78 15.19 29.93 -9.37
N ARG A 79 15.18 28.95 -8.47
CA ARG A 79 16.08 28.92 -7.30
C ARG A 79 17.54 28.80 -7.74
N LEU A 80 17.82 27.85 -8.65
CA LEU A 80 19.13 27.66 -9.22
C LEU A 80 19.64 28.97 -9.83
N ARG A 81 18.87 29.60 -10.72
CA ARG A 81 19.27 30.87 -11.39
C ARG A 81 19.59 31.96 -10.37
N ARG A 82 18.78 32.15 -9.35
CA ARG A 82 19.04 33.17 -8.31
C ARG A 82 20.34 32.92 -7.55
N ALA A 83 20.63 31.69 -7.18
CA ALA A 83 21.86 31.34 -6.49
C ALA A 83 23.11 31.57 -7.37
N LEU A 84 23.03 31.19 -8.68
CA LEU A 84 24.12 31.44 -9.61
C LEU A 84 24.34 32.93 -9.83
N GLN A 85 23.27 33.75 -9.94
CA GLN A 85 23.36 35.21 -10.04
C GLN A 85 23.99 35.84 -8.79
N ALA A 86 23.79 35.29 -7.62
CA ALA A 86 24.45 35.70 -6.38
C ALA A 86 25.90 35.22 -6.27
N GLY A 87 26.37 34.40 -7.23
CA GLY A 87 27.73 33.84 -7.18
C GLY A 87 27.92 32.79 -6.08
N GLU A 88 26.85 32.13 -5.67
CA GLU A 88 26.81 31.18 -4.57
C GLU A 88 26.81 29.72 -5.07
N ALA A 89 27.47 28.85 -4.30
CA ALA A 89 27.33 27.42 -4.52
C ALA A 89 25.88 26.98 -4.20
N THR A 90 25.34 26.08 -5.01
CA THR A 90 23.93 25.66 -4.87
C THR A 90 23.78 24.18 -5.08
N ARG A 91 22.84 23.58 -4.30
CA ARG A 91 22.42 22.21 -4.44
C ARG A 91 20.92 22.18 -4.75
N GLY A 92 20.53 21.22 -5.57
CA GLY A 92 19.12 21.04 -5.89
C GLY A 92 18.86 19.74 -6.62
N GLU A 93 17.59 19.51 -6.90
CA GLU A 93 17.11 18.38 -7.69
C GLU A 93 16.10 18.88 -8.73
N ALA A 94 16.05 18.24 -9.88
CA ALA A 94 14.99 18.41 -10.87
C ALA A 94 14.89 17.19 -11.80
N VAL A 95 13.79 17.11 -12.54
CA VAL A 95 13.64 16.14 -13.63
C VAL A 95 14.37 16.66 -14.87
N ASN A 96 15.30 15.86 -15.38
CA ASN A 96 15.99 16.07 -16.64
C ASN A 96 15.63 14.99 -17.66
N TYR A 97 16.04 15.20 -18.90
CA TYR A 97 15.81 14.30 -20.03
C TYR A 97 17.13 13.82 -20.61
N ARG A 98 17.22 12.50 -20.87
CA ARG A 98 18.32 11.92 -21.60
C ARG A 98 18.14 12.14 -23.11
N LYS A 99 19.18 11.84 -23.86
CA LYS A 99 19.19 11.93 -25.33
C LYS A 99 18.09 11.08 -25.98
N ASP A 100 17.73 9.94 -25.39
CA ASP A 100 16.69 9.01 -25.86
C ASP A 100 15.26 9.50 -25.49
N GLY A 101 15.12 10.62 -24.79
CA GLY A 101 13.85 11.16 -24.32
C GLY A 101 13.35 10.60 -23.00
N THR A 102 14.02 9.62 -22.40
CA THR A 102 13.69 9.14 -21.06
C THR A 102 14.00 10.19 -20.00
N THR A 103 13.26 10.18 -18.89
CA THR A 103 13.45 11.13 -17.79
C THR A 103 14.24 10.52 -16.66
N TYR A 104 14.99 11.34 -15.93
CA TYR A 104 15.68 10.97 -14.72
C TYR A 104 15.66 12.14 -13.71
N VAL A 105 15.76 11.83 -12.44
CA VAL A 105 15.89 12.85 -11.39
C VAL A 105 17.37 13.10 -11.15
N VAL A 106 17.82 14.30 -11.50
CA VAL A 106 19.20 14.73 -11.24
C VAL A 106 19.27 15.45 -9.90
N GLU A 107 20.22 15.05 -9.06
CA GLU A 107 20.71 15.87 -7.94
C GLU A 107 21.99 16.54 -8.38
N TRP A 108 22.11 17.87 -8.16
CA TRP A 108 23.31 18.63 -8.50
C TRP A 108 23.89 19.38 -7.31
N LEU A 109 25.22 19.57 -7.35
CA LEU A 109 25.95 20.58 -6.61
C LEU A 109 26.71 21.41 -7.63
N ILE A 110 26.42 22.72 -7.71
CA ILE A 110 27.10 23.66 -8.60
C ILE A 110 27.90 24.63 -7.77
N THR A 111 29.18 24.80 -8.12
CA THR A 111 30.12 25.67 -7.41
C THR A 111 30.82 26.63 -8.38
N PRO A 112 31.01 27.90 -8.01
CA PRO A 112 31.77 28.83 -8.82
C PRO A 112 33.29 28.56 -8.72
N VAL A 113 33.95 28.64 -9.87
CA VAL A 113 35.40 28.73 -9.95
C VAL A 113 35.77 30.19 -10.11
N ARG A 114 36.69 30.71 -9.28
CA ARG A 114 37.08 32.12 -9.29
C ARG A 114 38.51 32.27 -9.78
N GLY A 115 38.71 33.28 -10.58
CA GLY A 115 40.06 33.73 -11.00
C GLY A 115 40.83 34.39 -9.86
N GLY A 116 42.09 34.73 -10.10
CA GLY A 116 42.95 35.42 -9.14
C GLY A 116 42.46 36.80 -8.71
N ASP A 117 41.60 37.43 -9.48
CA ASP A 117 40.93 38.70 -9.23
C ASP A 117 39.60 38.59 -8.48
N GLY A 118 39.20 37.34 -8.16
CA GLY A 118 37.93 37.05 -7.48
C GLY A 118 36.70 36.94 -8.39
N THR A 119 36.83 37.23 -9.69
CA THR A 119 35.75 37.07 -10.67
C THR A 119 35.43 35.59 -10.89
N ILE A 120 34.16 35.29 -11.15
CA ILE A 120 33.75 33.93 -11.52
C ILE A 120 34.14 33.70 -12.97
N THR A 121 34.96 32.69 -13.21
CA THR A 121 35.40 32.30 -14.55
C THR A 121 34.62 31.12 -15.13
N HIS A 122 34.23 30.17 -14.26
CA HIS A 122 33.52 28.97 -14.65
C HIS A 122 32.58 28.52 -13.55
N TRP A 123 31.66 27.62 -13.90
CA TRP A 123 30.88 26.82 -12.94
C TRP A 123 31.23 25.34 -13.08
N VAL A 124 31.44 24.68 -11.97
CA VAL A 124 31.62 23.23 -11.92
C VAL A 124 30.37 22.64 -11.29
N SER A 125 29.71 21.75 -12.01
CA SER A 125 28.55 21.00 -11.54
C SER A 125 28.94 19.54 -11.37
N THR A 126 28.72 18.99 -10.18
CA THR A 126 28.65 17.53 -9.96
C THR A 126 27.20 17.10 -9.94
N GLN A 127 26.88 16.06 -10.68
CA GLN A 127 25.51 15.59 -10.86
C GLN A 127 25.42 14.08 -10.65
N ARG A 128 24.33 13.67 -10.02
CA ARG A 128 24.03 12.26 -9.77
C ARG A 128 22.59 11.96 -10.17
N ASP A 129 22.39 10.82 -10.83
CA ASP A 129 21.05 10.25 -11.04
C ASP A 129 20.58 9.63 -9.73
N VAL A 130 19.47 10.14 -9.22
CA VAL A 130 18.86 9.67 -7.97
C VAL A 130 17.48 9.05 -8.21
N SER A 131 17.16 8.72 -9.46
CA SER A 131 15.84 8.17 -9.84
C SER A 131 15.48 6.89 -9.08
N GLU A 132 16.40 5.93 -9.00
CA GLU A 132 16.18 4.66 -8.28
C GLU A 132 16.00 4.91 -6.77
N ARG A 133 16.84 5.78 -6.19
CA ARG A 133 16.70 6.15 -4.77
C ARG A 133 15.33 6.78 -4.50
N ARG A 134 14.91 7.74 -5.34
CA ARG A 134 13.61 8.41 -5.20
C ARG A 134 12.44 7.46 -5.37
N ALA A 135 12.49 6.58 -6.36
CA ALA A 135 11.45 5.55 -6.56
C ALA A 135 11.33 4.62 -5.36
N SER A 136 12.46 4.23 -4.74
CA SER A 136 12.46 3.40 -3.54
C SER A 136 11.90 4.15 -2.32
N GLU A 137 12.30 5.41 -2.10
CA GLU A 137 11.77 6.27 -1.04
C GLU A 137 10.25 6.49 -1.19
N ASP A 138 9.77 6.75 -2.40
CA ASP A 138 8.33 6.93 -2.70
C ASP A 138 7.53 5.65 -2.44
N LEU A 139 8.06 4.48 -2.88
CA LEU A 139 7.45 3.19 -2.62
C LEU A 139 7.37 2.90 -1.12
N GLN A 140 8.44 3.15 -0.39
CA GLN A 140 8.47 2.97 1.06
C GLN A 140 7.46 3.89 1.76
N ALA A 141 7.39 5.17 1.36
CA ALA A 141 6.42 6.12 1.89
C ALA A 141 4.97 5.71 1.60
N MET A 142 4.72 5.12 0.41
CA MET A 142 3.42 4.57 0.05
C MET A 142 3.06 3.37 0.95
N MET A 143 3.98 2.42 1.15
CA MET A 143 3.76 1.25 2.01
C MET A 143 3.46 1.66 3.46
N VAL A 144 4.19 2.65 4.02
CA VAL A 144 3.94 3.16 5.36
C VAL A 144 2.55 3.80 5.47
N ARG A 145 2.12 4.58 4.48
CA ARG A 145 0.77 5.15 4.47
C ARG A 145 -0.32 4.07 4.43
N GLU A 146 -0.13 3.05 3.60
CA GLU A 146 -1.07 1.93 3.51
C GLU A 146 -1.15 1.15 4.84
N LEU A 147 0.00 0.88 5.48
CA LEU A 147 0.04 0.27 6.81
C LEU A 147 -0.73 1.09 7.85
N HIS A 148 -0.50 2.40 7.90
CA HIS A 148 -1.23 3.29 8.83
C HIS A 148 -2.73 3.27 8.58
N HIS A 149 -3.16 3.25 7.31
CA HIS A 149 -4.57 3.16 6.95
C HIS A 149 -5.19 1.84 7.44
N ARG A 150 -4.50 0.71 7.26
CA ARG A 150 -4.95 -0.62 7.73
C ARG A 150 -5.03 -0.69 9.25
N VAL A 151 -4.00 -0.22 9.96
CA VAL A 151 -4.02 -0.17 11.44
C VAL A 151 -5.21 0.65 11.93
N LYS A 152 -5.46 1.82 11.34
CA LYS A 152 -6.61 2.66 11.69
C LYS A 152 -7.94 1.92 11.47
N ASN A 153 -8.10 1.21 10.36
CA ASN A 153 -9.31 0.44 10.05
C ASN A 153 -9.51 -0.71 11.04
N THR A 154 -8.44 -1.45 11.37
CA THR A 154 -8.50 -2.53 12.38
C THR A 154 -8.89 -1.99 13.75
N LEU A 155 -8.32 -0.88 14.20
CA LEU A 155 -8.67 -0.24 15.47
C LEU A 155 -10.14 0.25 15.49
N ALA A 156 -10.63 0.80 14.37
CA ALA A 156 -12.04 1.19 14.24
C ALA A 156 -12.98 -0.03 14.35
N THR A 157 -12.60 -1.17 13.75
CA THR A 157 -13.35 -2.43 13.87
C THR A 157 -13.36 -2.92 15.32
N VAL A 158 -12.21 -2.92 16.01
CA VAL A 158 -12.13 -3.29 17.43
C VAL A 158 -13.03 -2.40 18.30
N GLN A 159 -13.03 -1.07 18.07
CA GLN A 159 -13.91 -0.14 18.76
C GLN A 159 -15.40 -0.43 18.48
N ALA A 160 -15.75 -0.74 17.24
CA ALA A 160 -17.12 -1.11 16.88
C ALA A 160 -17.56 -2.40 17.60
N VAL A 161 -16.70 -3.42 17.64
CA VAL A 161 -16.92 -4.69 18.36
C VAL A 161 -17.10 -4.43 19.86
N LEU A 162 -16.21 -3.63 20.47
CA LEU A 162 -16.29 -3.25 21.88
C LEU A 162 -17.65 -2.59 22.20
N ASN A 163 -18.00 -1.53 21.48
CA ASN A 163 -19.23 -0.77 21.71
C ASN A 163 -20.49 -1.62 21.47
N ALA A 164 -20.45 -2.50 20.49
CA ALA A 164 -21.55 -3.39 20.20
C ALA A 164 -21.71 -4.47 21.29
N THR A 165 -20.60 -5.01 21.81
CA THR A 165 -20.60 -5.99 22.89
C THR A 165 -21.09 -5.39 24.20
N LEU A 166 -20.64 -4.16 24.56
CA LEU A 166 -21.09 -3.44 25.74
C LEU A 166 -22.63 -3.23 25.78
N ARG A 167 -23.24 -3.02 24.62
CA ARG A 167 -24.72 -2.83 24.56
C ARG A 167 -25.52 -4.11 24.65
N SER A 168 -24.87 -5.26 24.50
CA SER A 168 -25.55 -6.56 24.37
C SER A 168 -25.49 -7.41 25.64
N TYR A 169 -24.53 -7.17 26.52
CA TYR A 169 -24.30 -7.98 27.71
C TYR A 169 -24.33 -7.12 28.97
N ALA A 170 -25.07 -7.60 29.97
CA ALA A 170 -25.27 -6.88 31.23
C ALA A 170 -24.23 -7.28 32.31
N THR A 171 -23.62 -8.48 32.21
CA THR A 171 -22.65 -8.96 33.18
C THR A 171 -21.22 -8.89 32.63
N LEU A 172 -20.24 -8.59 33.47
CA LEU A 172 -18.83 -8.54 33.08
C LEU A 172 -18.31 -9.89 32.57
N PRO A 173 -18.62 -11.05 33.16
CA PRO A 173 -18.17 -12.35 32.64
C PRO A 173 -18.70 -12.67 31.23
N ASP A 174 -19.97 -12.35 30.95
CA ASP A 174 -20.57 -12.59 29.64
C ASP A 174 -20.00 -11.63 28.60
N PHE A 175 -19.81 -10.36 28.97
CA PHE A 175 -19.14 -9.39 28.14
C PHE A 175 -17.73 -9.85 27.78
N THR A 176 -16.90 -10.25 28.77
CA THR A 176 -15.52 -10.64 28.55
C THR A 176 -15.45 -11.85 27.61
N ARG A 177 -16.26 -12.89 27.86
CA ARG A 177 -16.31 -14.08 27.01
C ARG A 177 -16.68 -13.73 25.55
N ALA A 178 -17.71 -12.93 25.36
CA ALA A 178 -18.18 -12.53 24.04
C ALA A 178 -17.19 -11.62 23.32
N PHE A 179 -16.58 -10.67 24.04
CA PHE A 179 -15.59 -9.76 23.47
C PHE A 179 -14.32 -10.51 23.04
N CYS A 180 -13.75 -11.35 23.91
CA CYS A 180 -12.57 -12.16 23.58
C CYS A 180 -12.84 -13.06 22.35
N GLY A 181 -13.96 -13.78 22.32
CA GLY A 181 -14.30 -14.62 21.18
C GLY A 181 -14.38 -13.88 19.85
N ARG A 182 -14.92 -12.65 19.86
CA ARG A 182 -14.96 -11.78 18.68
C ARG A 182 -13.59 -11.29 18.23
N ILE A 183 -12.72 -10.94 19.20
CA ILE A 183 -11.34 -10.53 18.90
C ILE A 183 -10.54 -11.70 18.35
N ASP A 184 -10.72 -12.91 18.90
CA ASP A 184 -10.06 -14.12 18.41
C ASP A 184 -10.50 -14.45 16.96
N SER A 185 -11.80 -14.33 16.65
CA SER A 185 -12.33 -14.50 15.29
C SER A 185 -11.75 -13.44 14.34
N LEU A 186 -11.70 -12.17 14.76
CA LEU A 186 -11.09 -11.10 14.00
C LEU A 186 -9.60 -11.38 13.72
N ALA A 187 -8.86 -11.86 14.70
CA ALA A 187 -7.44 -12.20 14.56
C ALA A 187 -7.25 -13.37 13.57
N ARG A 188 -8.07 -14.44 13.67
CA ARG A 188 -8.04 -15.56 12.70
C ARG A 188 -8.34 -15.08 11.28
N THR A 189 -9.36 -14.25 11.09
CA THR A 189 -9.69 -13.66 9.78
C THR A 189 -8.53 -12.85 9.21
N HIS A 190 -7.88 -12.03 10.05
CA HIS A 190 -6.69 -11.27 9.64
C HIS A 190 -5.50 -12.17 9.27
N ALA A 191 -5.29 -13.28 9.98
CA ALA A 191 -4.24 -14.25 9.63
C ALA A 191 -4.48 -14.83 8.22
N LEU A 192 -5.71 -15.28 7.93
CA LEU A 192 -6.07 -15.80 6.60
C LEU A 192 -5.87 -14.78 5.48
N ILE A 193 -6.13 -13.48 5.73
CA ILE A 193 -5.90 -12.41 4.77
C ILE A 193 -4.39 -12.17 4.53
N THR A 194 -3.57 -12.31 5.57
CA THR A 194 -2.13 -11.99 5.51
C THR A 194 -1.30 -13.11 4.90
N GLU A 195 -1.75 -14.36 5.00
CA GLU A 195 -1.09 -15.54 4.42
C GLU A 195 -1.22 -15.58 2.89
N ASP A 196 -2.22 -14.93 2.32
CA ASP A 196 -2.40 -14.85 0.87
C ASP A 196 -1.78 -13.55 0.31
N ALA A 197 -0.87 -13.68 -0.66
CA ALA A 197 -0.27 -12.55 -1.37
C ALA A 197 -1.30 -11.64 -2.06
N SER A 198 -2.50 -12.15 -2.38
CA SER A 198 -3.63 -11.38 -2.91
C SER A 198 -4.39 -10.57 -1.86
N GLN A 199 -4.02 -10.70 -0.57
CA GLN A 199 -4.71 -10.06 0.57
C GLN A 199 -6.21 -10.37 0.61
N ALA A 200 -6.55 -11.62 0.39
CA ALA A 200 -7.90 -12.12 0.31
C ALA A 200 -8.04 -13.36 1.21
N ALA A 201 -9.25 -13.67 1.63
CA ALA A 201 -9.52 -14.86 2.42
C ALA A 201 -10.47 -15.82 1.70
N SER A 202 -10.21 -17.12 1.78
CA SER A 202 -11.13 -18.14 1.28
C SER A 202 -12.39 -18.18 2.15
N PHE A 203 -13.58 -18.13 1.53
CA PHE A 203 -14.85 -18.27 2.24
C PHE A 203 -14.95 -19.62 2.99
N ALA A 204 -14.49 -20.70 2.35
CA ALA A 204 -14.39 -22.01 2.99
C ALA A 204 -13.43 -21.97 4.20
N GLY A 205 -12.28 -21.30 4.08
CA GLY A 205 -11.32 -21.15 5.19
C GLY A 205 -11.89 -20.36 6.37
N LEU A 206 -12.71 -19.32 6.11
CA LEU A 206 -13.43 -18.59 7.16
C LEU A 206 -14.43 -19.51 7.90
N LEU A 207 -15.20 -20.32 7.16
CA LEU A 207 -16.14 -21.30 7.73
C LEU A 207 -15.40 -22.36 8.57
N GLN A 208 -14.33 -22.95 8.04
CA GLN A 208 -13.52 -23.94 8.74
C GLN A 208 -12.93 -23.38 10.02
N GLY A 209 -12.33 -22.19 9.98
CA GLY A 209 -11.76 -21.52 11.15
C GLY A 209 -12.75 -21.25 12.29
N GLU A 210 -14.06 -21.17 12.00
CA GLU A 210 -15.10 -21.02 13.01
C GLU A 210 -15.76 -22.33 13.43
N LEU A 211 -15.81 -23.35 12.56
CA LEU A 211 -16.65 -24.55 12.76
C LEU A 211 -15.87 -25.84 13.09
N ASP A 212 -14.58 -25.93 12.70
CA ASP A 212 -13.78 -27.16 12.89
C ASP A 212 -13.74 -27.64 14.35
N ALA A 213 -13.70 -26.72 15.31
CA ALA A 213 -13.69 -27.02 16.73
C ALA A 213 -14.99 -27.66 17.20
N TYR A 214 -16.07 -27.61 16.43
CA TYR A 214 -17.41 -28.09 16.77
C TYR A 214 -17.89 -29.23 15.88
N ASP A 215 -17.08 -29.63 14.89
CA ASP A 215 -17.41 -30.75 13.99
C ASP A 215 -17.10 -32.13 14.62
N GLU A 216 -17.63 -32.39 15.76
CA GLU A 216 -17.58 -33.74 16.37
C GLU A 216 -18.49 -34.69 15.58
N ASN A 217 -17.93 -35.78 15.08
CA ASN A 217 -18.64 -36.85 14.35
C ASN A 217 -19.29 -36.46 13.03
N GLY A 218 -18.74 -35.46 12.29
CA GLY A 218 -19.23 -35.10 10.97
C GLY A 218 -20.63 -34.47 10.97
N ARG A 219 -20.97 -33.74 12.01
CA ARG A 219 -22.27 -33.06 12.14
C ARG A 219 -22.31 -31.69 11.45
N VAL A 220 -21.17 -31.20 10.95
CA VAL A 220 -21.05 -29.98 10.16
C VAL A 220 -20.78 -30.35 8.70
N ILE A 221 -21.61 -29.87 7.79
CA ILE A 221 -21.51 -30.14 6.36
C ILE A 221 -21.27 -28.81 5.65
N LEU A 222 -20.13 -28.68 4.97
CA LEU A 222 -19.74 -27.51 4.20
C LEU A 222 -19.68 -27.86 2.72
N GLU A 223 -20.50 -27.19 1.89
CA GLU A 223 -20.65 -27.51 0.46
C GLU A 223 -20.65 -26.24 -0.39
N GLY A 224 -19.67 -26.08 -1.29
CA GLY A 224 -19.62 -24.98 -2.25
C GLY A 224 -18.31 -24.90 -3.01
N PRO A 225 -18.27 -24.05 -4.03
CA PRO A 225 -17.07 -23.82 -4.83
C PRO A 225 -16.01 -23.03 -4.06
N MET A 226 -14.78 -22.99 -4.61
CA MET A 226 -13.75 -22.07 -4.12
C MET A 226 -14.18 -20.63 -4.38
N VAL A 227 -14.31 -19.83 -3.31
CA VAL A 227 -14.62 -18.40 -3.37
C VAL A 227 -13.64 -17.64 -2.51
N VAL A 228 -13.04 -16.60 -3.10
CA VAL A 228 -12.08 -15.72 -2.45
C VAL A 228 -12.74 -14.37 -2.21
N LEU A 229 -12.65 -13.87 -0.98
CA LEU A 229 -13.19 -12.59 -0.54
C LEU A 229 -12.06 -11.59 -0.35
N PRO A 230 -12.17 -10.37 -0.90
CA PRO A 230 -11.24 -9.29 -0.59
C PRO A 230 -11.31 -8.91 0.90
N SER A 231 -10.23 -8.32 1.43
CA SER A 231 -10.09 -8.00 2.86
C SER A 231 -11.27 -7.19 3.43
N GLU A 232 -11.84 -6.28 2.63
CA GLU A 232 -12.97 -5.43 3.02
C GLU A 232 -14.24 -6.23 3.33
N LEU A 233 -14.42 -7.38 2.64
CA LEU A 233 -15.56 -8.28 2.83
C LEU A 233 -15.25 -9.44 3.79
N ALA A 234 -14.00 -9.90 3.83
CA ALA A 234 -13.60 -11.03 4.66
C ALA A 234 -13.85 -10.77 6.16
N VAL A 235 -13.53 -9.56 6.66
CA VAL A 235 -13.70 -9.22 8.08
C VAL A 235 -15.18 -9.17 8.48
N PRO A 236 -16.08 -8.43 7.81
CA PRO A 236 -17.51 -8.47 8.15
C PRO A 236 -18.14 -9.87 8.02
N VAL A 237 -17.73 -10.64 7.00
CA VAL A 237 -18.22 -12.00 6.80
C VAL A 237 -17.71 -12.92 7.92
N GLY A 238 -16.43 -12.92 8.26
CA GLY A 238 -15.86 -13.71 9.36
C GLY A 238 -16.57 -13.43 10.69
N MET A 239 -16.82 -12.16 10.99
CA MET A 239 -17.58 -11.78 12.19
C MET A 239 -19.02 -12.29 12.16
N ALA A 240 -19.68 -12.25 11.01
CA ALA A 240 -21.04 -12.79 10.86
C ALA A 240 -21.08 -14.31 11.05
N LEU A 241 -20.11 -15.02 10.49
CA LEU A 241 -19.95 -16.47 10.66
C LEU A 241 -19.66 -16.83 12.14
N HIS A 242 -18.83 -16.05 12.83
CA HIS A 242 -18.59 -16.21 14.27
C HIS A 242 -19.88 -16.09 15.09
N GLU A 243 -20.71 -15.10 14.82
CA GLU A 243 -21.98 -14.93 15.52
C GLU A 243 -22.97 -16.08 15.24
N LEU A 244 -23.05 -16.53 13.98
CA LEU A 244 -23.87 -17.69 13.63
C LEU A 244 -23.38 -18.95 14.34
N THR A 245 -22.08 -19.21 14.32
CA THR A 245 -21.46 -20.35 15.04
C THR A 245 -21.72 -20.28 16.53
N THR A 246 -21.51 -19.11 17.15
CA THR A 246 -21.76 -18.92 18.59
C THR A 246 -23.23 -19.16 18.96
N ASN A 247 -24.16 -18.70 18.10
CA ASN A 247 -25.59 -18.95 18.30
C ASN A 247 -25.94 -20.44 18.16
N ALA A 248 -25.40 -21.13 17.14
CA ALA A 248 -25.61 -22.56 16.95
C ALA A 248 -25.11 -23.38 18.12
N VAL A 249 -23.96 -23.04 18.70
CA VAL A 249 -23.36 -23.71 19.86
C VAL A 249 -24.11 -23.43 21.15
N ARG A 250 -24.62 -22.22 21.34
CA ARG A 250 -25.28 -21.84 22.60
C ARG A 250 -26.77 -22.19 22.64
N HIS A 251 -27.45 -22.04 21.52
CA HIS A 251 -28.91 -22.03 21.46
C HIS A 251 -29.48 -22.86 20.31
N GLY A 252 -28.62 -23.23 19.34
CA GLY A 252 -29.03 -23.90 18.12
C GLY A 252 -28.63 -25.36 18.02
N ALA A 253 -28.46 -25.86 16.81
CA ALA A 253 -28.21 -27.25 16.51
C ALA A 253 -26.94 -27.81 17.18
N LEU A 254 -25.88 -27.00 17.25
CA LEU A 254 -24.60 -27.45 17.85
C LEU A 254 -24.62 -27.52 19.38
N ALA A 255 -25.70 -27.06 20.05
CA ALA A 255 -25.89 -27.17 21.49
C ALA A 255 -26.20 -28.60 21.96
N VAL A 256 -26.64 -29.48 21.05
CA VAL A 256 -27.01 -30.87 21.35
C VAL A 256 -26.28 -31.86 20.43
N PRO A 257 -25.97 -33.10 20.91
CA PRO A 257 -25.20 -34.08 20.13
C PRO A 257 -25.87 -34.52 18.83
N THR A 258 -27.21 -34.51 18.78
CA THR A 258 -28.01 -34.95 17.62
C THR A 258 -28.20 -33.87 16.57
N GLY A 259 -27.91 -32.62 16.91
CA GLY A 259 -28.07 -31.50 16.00
C GLY A 259 -27.06 -31.51 14.88
N ARG A 260 -27.46 -31.00 13.73
CA ARG A 260 -26.68 -30.94 12.51
C ARG A 260 -26.69 -29.50 11.93
N LEU A 261 -25.56 -29.08 11.38
CA LEU A 261 -25.39 -27.83 10.67
C LEU A 261 -25.00 -28.14 9.24
N ARG A 262 -25.67 -27.49 8.29
CA ARG A 262 -25.27 -27.51 6.91
C ARG A 262 -25.09 -26.07 6.41
N VAL A 263 -23.96 -25.79 5.74
CA VAL A 263 -23.72 -24.53 5.05
C VAL A 263 -23.44 -24.81 3.59
N ARG A 264 -24.26 -24.25 2.73
CA ARG A 264 -24.09 -24.34 1.26
C ARG A 264 -23.89 -22.97 0.70
N TRP A 265 -22.97 -22.82 -0.24
CA TRP A 265 -22.72 -21.54 -0.92
C TRP A 265 -22.45 -21.72 -2.41
N GLY A 266 -22.62 -20.63 -3.15
CA GLY A 266 -22.35 -20.57 -4.58
C GLY A 266 -22.16 -19.14 -5.07
N ILE A 267 -21.75 -19.02 -6.32
CA ILE A 267 -21.65 -17.74 -7.02
C ILE A 267 -22.76 -17.66 -8.08
N GLU A 268 -23.54 -16.60 -8.03
CA GLU A 268 -24.47 -16.22 -9.10
C GLU A 268 -23.78 -15.14 -9.94
N GLU A 269 -23.55 -15.44 -11.22
CA GLU A 269 -23.01 -14.46 -12.16
C GLU A 269 -24.18 -13.74 -12.88
N ARG A 270 -24.18 -12.41 -12.83
CA ARG A 270 -25.07 -11.53 -13.59
C ARG A 270 -24.24 -10.65 -14.52
N GLU A 271 -24.83 -10.11 -15.59
CA GLU A 271 -24.13 -9.33 -16.63
C GLU A 271 -23.19 -8.25 -16.08
N ALA A 272 -23.51 -7.62 -14.93
CA ALA A 272 -22.73 -6.54 -14.32
C ALA A 272 -22.20 -6.84 -12.92
N SER A 273 -22.52 -7.99 -12.29
CA SER A 273 -22.18 -8.27 -10.90
C SER A 273 -22.01 -9.77 -10.61
N ARG A 274 -21.14 -10.08 -9.65
CA ARG A 274 -21.05 -11.42 -9.05
C ARG A 274 -21.64 -11.36 -7.66
N ILE A 275 -22.44 -12.34 -7.30
CA ILE A 275 -23.10 -12.42 -5.99
C ILE A 275 -22.69 -13.73 -5.33
N LEU A 276 -22.04 -13.66 -4.18
CA LEU A 276 -21.89 -14.82 -3.28
C LEU A 276 -23.22 -14.99 -2.55
N HIS A 277 -23.80 -16.16 -2.66
CA HIS A 277 -24.94 -16.55 -1.84
C HIS A 277 -24.55 -17.72 -0.96
N TRP A 278 -25.05 -17.76 0.29
CA TRP A 278 -24.91 -18.91 1.15
C TRP A 278 -26.16 -19.10 2.00
N ASP A 279 -26.45 -20.40 2.27
CA ASP A 279 -27.49 -20.83 3.16
C ASP A 279 -26.87 -21.53 4.35
N TRP A 280 -27.22 -21.08 5.55
CA TRP A 280 -26.89 -21.67 6.84
C TRP A 280 -28.13 -22.35 7.38
N GLU A 281 -28.13 -23.68 7.55
CA GLU A 281 -29.27 -24.48 7.94
C GLU A 281 -28.94 -25.29 9.19
N GLU A 282 -29.67 -25.03 10.27
CA GLU A 282 -29.60 -25.77 11.52
C GLU A 282 -30.79 -26.73 11.65
N ARG A 283 -30.54 -27.99 12.05
CA ARG A 283 -31.58 -28.99 12.26
C ARG A 283 -31.33 -29.79 13.55
N GLY A 284 -32.43 -30.27 14.21
CA GLY A 284 -32.36 -31.12 15.36
C GLY A 284 -31.84 -30.44 16.62
N GLY A 285 -31.82 -29.13 16.64
CA GLY A 285 -31.51 -28.32 17.82
C GLY A 285 -32.70 -28.16 18.75
N PRO A 286 -32.53 -27.47 19.91
CA PRO A 286 -33.64 -27.08 20.77
C PRO A 286 -34.63 -26.23 19.95
N LEU A 287 -35.94 -26.36 20.27
CA LEU A 287 -36.97 -25.52 19.63
C LEU A 287 -36.58 -24.06 19.74
N ALA A 288 -36.37 -23.44 18.60
CA ALA A 288 -36.02 -22.03 18.53
C ALA A 288 -37.18 -21.22 19.12
N ALA A 289 -37.02 -20.73 20.35
CA ALA A 289 -37.93 -19.72 20.86
C ALA A 289 -37.86 -18.52 19.91
N GLY A 290 -38.96 -18.25 19.20
CA GLY A 290 -39.07 -17.12 18.31
C GLY A 290 -38.59 -15.80 18.96
N PRO A 291 -38.41 -14.71 18.25
CA PRO A 291 -37.61 -13.53 18.61
C PRO A 291 -38.13 -12.81 19.87
N GLY A 292 -37.80 -13.35 21.04
CA GLY A 292 -37.88 -12.63 22.30
C GLY A 292 -36.57 -11.89 22.56
N ARG A 293 -36.44 -10.65 22.19
CA ARG A 293 -35.26 -9.77 22.12
C ARG A 293 -34.30 -10.17 20.98
N GLN A 294 -34.27 -9.34 19.96
CA GLN A 294 -33.24 -9.40 18.92
C GLN A 294 -31.84 -9.39 19.58
N GLY A 295 -31.19 -10.57 19.60
CA GLY A 295 -29.82 -10.72 20.07
C GLY A 295 -28.82 -9.95 19.21
N PHE A 296 -27.60 -9.85 19.69
CA PHE A 296 -26.52 -9.17 18.95
C PHE A 296 -26.29 -9.78 17.55
N GLY A 297 -26.41 -11.11 17.40
CA GLY A 297 -26.21 -11.82 16.13
C GLY A 297 -27.15 -11.36 15.02
N SER A 298 -28.45 -11.20 15.28
CA SER A 298 -29.40 -10.70 14.28
C SER A 298 -29.18 -9.22 13.95
N ARG A 299 -28.69 -8.41 14.92
CA ARG A 299 -28.31 -7.02 14.67
C ARG A 299 -27.00 -6.90 13.90
N LEU A 300 -26.01 -7.80 14.11
CA LEU A 300 -24.76 -7.80 13.39
C LEU A 300 -24.98 -8.25 11.95
N LEU A 301 -25.70 -9.34 11.73
CA LEU A 301 -26.04 -9.82 10.40
C LEU A 301 -26.73 -8.72 9.58
N ASN A 302 -27.78 -8.10 10.12
CA ASN A 302 -28.54 -7.07 9.42
C ASN A 302 -27.83 -5.70 9.36
N LYS A 303 -27.04 -5.31 10.38
CA LYS A 303 -26.37 -4.01 10.38
C LYS A 303 -24.97 -4.01 9.77
N VAL A 304 -24.19 -5.05 9.98
CA VAL A 304 -22.81 -5.09 9.48
C VAL A 304 -22.76 -5.57 8.05
N LEU A 305 -23.39 -6.71 7.73
CA LEU A 305 -23.40 -7.19 6.35
C LEU A 305 -24.25 -6.31 5.44
N ALA A 306 -25.43 -5.87 5.87
CA ALA A 306 -26.26 -4.99 5.05
C ALA A 306 -25.68 -3.57 4.91
N ALA A 307 -25.10 -2.99 5.97
CA ALA A 307 -24.61 -1.61 5.93
C ALA A 307 -23.19 -1.48 5.34
N GLN A 308 -22.29 -2.46 5.55
CA GLN A 308 -20.90 -2.39 5.09
C GLN A 308 -20.66 -3.13 3.78
N ALA A 309 -21.45 -4.16 3.49
CA ALA A 309 -21.28 -5.01 2.33
C ALA A 309 -22.49 -5.03 1.38
N ALA A 310 -23.52 -4.20 1.61
CA ALA A 310 -24.77 -4.16 0.84
C ALA A 310 -25.41 -5.57 0.66
N ALA A 311 -25.22 -6.46 1.65
CA ALA A 311 -25.75 -7.81 1.59
C ALA A 311 -27.24 -7.83 1.95
N ASP A 312 -27.98 -8.70 1.28
CA ASP A 312 -29.36 -9.05 1.65
C ASP A 312 -29.34 -10.27 2.56
N VAL A 313 -30.03 -10.20 3.70
CA VAL A 313 -30.01 -11.23 4.74
C VAL A 313 -31.43 -11.57 5.13
N ASP A 314 -31.81 -12.82 4.95
CA ASP A 314 -33.09 -13.39 5.40
C ASP A 314 -32.86 -14.43 6.50
N VAL A 315 -33.62 -14.33 7.60
CA VAL A 315 -33.54 -15.23 8.75
C VAL A 315 -34.91 -15.79 9.06
N THR A 316 -35.04 -17.11 8.97
CA THR A 316 -36.28 -17.82 9.28
C THR A 316 -36.08 -18.80 10.43
N TYR A 317 -37.09 -18.88 11.32
CA TYR A 317 -37.12 -19.81 12.44
C TYR A 317 -38.22 -20.81 12.18
N GLY A 318 -37.85 -22.08 11.94
CA GLY A 318 -38.76 -23.20 11.74
C GLY A 318 -38.88 -24.11 12.95
N ALA A 319 -39.80 -25.08 12.89
CA ALA A 319 -39.97 -26.07 13.93
C ALA A 319 -38.71 -26.96 14.12
N ASP A 320 -37.92 -27.13 13.04
CA ASP A 320 -36.73 -28.00 13.03
C ASP A 320 -35.42 -27.25 13.29
N GLY A 321 -35.42 -25.91 13.35
CA GLY A 321 -34.21 -25.08 13.56
C GLY A 321 -34.24 -23.71 12.88
N MET A 322 -33.09 -23.08 12.85
CA MET A 322 -32.87 -21.75 12.21
C MET A 322 -32.33 -21.93 10.81
N GLN A 323 -32.76 -21.06 9.89
CA GLN A 323 -32.22 -20.95 8.54
C GLN A 323 -31.86 -19.50 8.26
N VAL A 324 -30.66 -19.27 7.71
CA VAL A 324 -30.18 -17.94 7.29
C VAL A 324 -29.73 -18.03 5.85
N SER A 325 -30.28 -17.16 5.01
CA SER A 325 -29.87 -16.99 3.63
C SER A 325 -29.23 -15.60 3.46
N VAL A 326 -28.05 -15.53 2.86
CA VAL A 326 -27.31 -14.29 2.64
C VAL A 326 -26.95 -14.18 1.16
N ARG A 327 -27.10 -12.97 0.61
CA ARG A 327 -26.70 -12.61 -0.76
C ARG A 327 -25.76 -11.41 -0.66
N LEU A 328 -24.49 -11.61 -1.00
CA LEU A 328 -23.42 -10.62 -0.87
C LEU A 328 -22.89 -10.23 -2.25
N PRO A 329 -23.05 -8.98 -2.70
CA PRO A 329 -22.44 -8.51 -3.93
C PRO A 329 -20.90 -8.51 -3.83
N LEU A 330 -20.24 -9.13 -4.82
CA LEU A 330 -18.79 -9.10 -4.97
C LEU A 330 -18.43 -8.11 -6.09
N ALA A 331 -17.43 -7.26 -5.86
CA ALA A 331 -16.87 -6.47 -6.93
C ALA A 331 -16.30 -7.40 -8.02
N ARG A 332 -16.47 -7.03 -9.29
CA ARG A 332 -15.87 -7.78 -10.40
C ARG A 332 -14.34 -7.60 -10.31
N PRO A 333 -13.53 -8.67 -10.43
CA PRO A 333 -12.09 -8.51 -10.51
C PRO A 333 -11.76 -7.60 -11.72
N PRO A 334 -10.76 -6.71 -11.62
CA PRO A 334 -10.30 -5.95 -12.76
C PRO A 334 -9.91 -6.92 -13.89
N ALA A 335 -10.30 -6.58 -15.11
CA ALA A 335 -10.06 -7.36 -16.32
C ALA A 335 -8.57 -7.41 -16.68
#